data_18761d0e222ed245d9da38f89ab5e88d
#
_entry.id   18761d0e222ed245d9da38f89ab5e88d
#
_cell.length_a   1.000
_cell.length_b   1.000
_cell.length_c   1.000
_cell.angle_alpha   90.00
_cell.angle_beta   90.00
_cell.angle_gamma   90.00
#
_symmetry.space_group_name_H-M   'P 1'
#
loop_
_entity.id
_entity.type
_entity.pdbx_description
1 polymer ?
#
loop_
_entity_poly.entity_id
_entity_poly.type
_entity_poly.pdbx_seq_one_letter_code
_entity_poly.pdbx_strand_id
1 'polypeptide(L)'
;MPHKVDMKPISVNKAWKGRRYKTDEYKVWRQEALYRIKLMKLEKIEGWVEVHINSYLKNFKITDEANLLKAIFDALVDAEVIEDDRFIKRHTSEKHESDEDYFTFEVVPCLCKEL
;
A
#
# COMPACT_ATOMS: atom_id res chain seq x y z
N MET A 1 9.97 -6.52 -10.51
CA MET A 1 8.79 -6.07 -11.28
C MET A 1 7.71 -5.59 -10.35
N PRO A 2 7.13 -4.42 -10.60
CA PRO A 2 6.01 -3.95 -9.79
C PRO A 2 4.77 -4.83 -9.97
N HIS A 3 4.01 -4.97 -8.91
CA HIS A 3 2.77 -5.73 -8.92
C HIS A 3 1.60 -4.76 -8.98
N LYS A 4 0.74 -4.93 -9.96
CA LYS A 4 -0.42 -4.06 -10.14
C LYS A 4 -1.60 -4.57 -9.31
N VAL A 5 -2.19 -3.66 -8.54
CA VAL A 5 -3.44 -3.92 -7.83
C VAL A 5 -4.50 -3.05 -8.47
N ASP A 6 -5.44 -3.69 -9.16
CA ASP A 6 -6.43 -3.01 -9.98
C ASP A 6 -7.60 -2.53 -9.13
N MET A 7 -7.32 -1.61 -8.23
CA MET A 7 -8.31 -0.98 -7.37
C MET A 7 -7.80 0.38 -6.93
N LYS A 8 -8.72 1.29 -6.67
CA LYS A 8 -8.36 2.63 -6.23
C LYS A 8 -7.78 2.59 -4.82
N PRO A 9 -6.61 3.21 -4.59
CA PRO A 9 -6.11 3.32 -3.22
C PRO A 9 -7.01 4.23 -2.40
N ILE A 10 -7.12 3.97 -1.11
CA ILE A 10 -7.98 4.73 -0.22
C ILE A 10 -7.16 5.73 0.59
N SER A 11 -7.72 6.93 0.80
CA SER A 11 -7.09 7.93 1.64
C SER A 11 -7.32 7.60 3.12
N VAL A 12 -6.29 7.81 3.96
CA VAL A 12 -6.44 7.60 5.39
C VAL A 12 -7.48 8.54 6.00
N ASN A 13 -7.74 9.69 5.35
CA ASN A 13 -8.80 10.58 5.83
C ASN A 13 -10.17 9.93 5.74
N LYS A 14 -10.33 8.98 4.84
CA LYS A 14 -11.57 8.20 4.72
C LYS A 14 -11.50 6.90 5.49
N ALA A 15 -10.31 6.50 5.93
CA ALA A 15 -10.10 5.24 6.61
C ALA A 15 -10.53 5.29 8.07
N TRP A 16 -10.57 6.48 8.66
CA TRP A 16 -10.86 6.64 10.08
C TRP A 16 -12.08 7.52 10.30
N LYS A 17 -12.92 7.08 11.21
CA LYS A 17 -14.07 7.85 11.67
C LYS A 17 -13.75 8.28 13.08
N GLY A 18 -13.55 9.59 13.28
CA GLY A 18 -13.09 10.11 14.55
C GLY A 18 -11.66 9.66 14.81
N ARG A 19 -11.34 9.36 16.05
CA ARG A 19 -9.96 9.05 16.45
C ARG A 19 -9.68 7.57 16.62
N ARG A 20 -10.70 6.74 16.72
CA ARG A 20 -10.53 5.36 17.18
C ARG A 20 -11.09 4.30 16.27
N TYR A 21 -11.96 4.67 15.35
CA TYR A 21 -12.70 3.68 14.57
C TYR A 21 -12.39 3.82 13.10
N LYS A 22 -12.10 2.69 12.48
CA LYS A 22 -11.96 2.63 11.03
C LYS A 22 -13.36 2.67 10.42
N THR A 23 -13.49 3.36 9.31
CA THR A 23 -14.75 3.40 8.59
C THR A 23 -15.07 2.06 7.97
N ASP A 24 -16.36 1.81 7.68
CA ASP A 24 -16.74 0.59 6.97
C ASP A 24 -16.12 0.56 5.58
N GLU A 25 -16.01 1.72 4.94
CA GLU A 25 -15.36 1.82 3.63
C GLU A 25 -13.92 1.31 3.69
N TYR A 26 -13.19 1.65 4.73
CA TYR A 26 -11.81 1.20 4.89
C TYR A 26 -11.74 -0.30 5.14
N LYS A 27 -12.64 -0.82 5.94
CA LYS A 27 -12.66 -2.26 6.22
C LYS A 27 -12.90 -3.07 4.95
N VAL A 28 -13.85 -2.63 4.13
CA VAL A 28 -14.12 -3.27 2.85
C VAL A 28 -12.93 -3.16 1.93
N TRP A 29 -12.31 -1.99 1.87
CA TRP A 29 -11.13 -1.78 1.05
C TRP A 29 -9.99 -2.73 1.46
N ARG A 30 -9.75 -2.86 2.76
CA ARG A 30 -8.69 -3.75 3.25
C ARG A 30 -8.93 -5.20 2.88
N GLN A 31 -10.17 -5.64 2.98
CA GLN A 31 -10.51 -7.01 2.61
C GLN A 31 -10.28 -7.26 1.13
N GLU A 32 -10.68 -6.33 0.29
CA GLU A 32 -10.47 -6.48 -1.15
C GLU A 32 -8.99 -6.44 -1.51
N ALA A 33 -8.23 -5.53 -0.90
CA ALA A 33 -6.80 -5.46 -1.15
C ALA A 33 -6.11 -6.75 -0.72
N LEU A 34 -6.47 -7.26 0.44
CA LEU A 34 -5.93 -8.52 0.93
C LEU A 34 -6.18 -9.65 -0.05
N TYR A 35 -7.42 -9.77 -0.54
CA TYR A 35 -7.79 -10.83 -1.47
C TYR A 35 -6.99 -10.72 -2.77
N ARG A 36 -6.92 -9.52 -3.34
CA ARG A 36 -6.22 -9.31 -4.60
C ARG A 36 -4.73 -9.59 -4.49
N ILE A 37 -4.11 -9.17 -3.39
CA ILE A 37 -2.68 -9.37 -3.20
C ILE A 37 -2.38 -10.84 -2.90
N LYS A 38 -3.21 -11.50 -2.12
CA LYS A 38 -3.02 -12.92 -1.84
C LYS A 38 -3.13 -13.80 -3.08
N LEU A 39 -3.95 -13.40 -4.04
CA LEU A 39 -4.05 -14.13 -5.30
C LEU A 39 -2.76 -14.11 -6.09
N MET A 40 -1.88 -13.17 -5.83
CA MET A 40 -0.58 -13.10 -6.49
C MET A 40 0.40 -14.15 -5.97
N LYS A 41 0.12 -14.75 -4.82
CA LYS A 41 0.93 -15.81 -4.22
C LYS A 41 2.38 -15.39 -4.03
N LEU A 42 2.57 -14.20 -3.47
CA LEU A 42 3.89 -13.67 -3.21
C LEU A 42 4.46 -14.26 -1.93
N GLU A 43 5.75 -14.50 -1.92
CA GLU A 43 6.43 -14.95 -0.72
C GLU A 43 6.62 -13.79 0.24
N LYS A 44 6.43 -14.05 1.53
CA LYS A 44 6.67 -13.07 2.56
C LYS A 44 8.15 -12.76 2.67
N ILE A 45 8.48 -11.49 2.73
CA ILE A 45 9.85 -11.04 2.92
C ILE A 45 10.01 -10.66 4.38
N GLU A 46 10.87 -11.38 5.08
CA GLU A 46 11.11 -11.13 6.50
C GLU A 46 12.24 -10.12 6.69
N GLY A 47 12.17 -9.36 7.77
CA GLY A 47 13.19 -8.38 8.08
C GLY A 47 13.03 -7.09 7.31
N TRP A 48 14.10 -6.35 7.17
CA TRP A 48 14.10 -5.02 6.56
C TRP A 48 13.81 -5.08 5.07
N VAL A 49 12.93 -4.18 4.61
CA VAL A 49 12.52 -4.13 3.21
C VAL A 49 12.55 -2.70 2.68
N GLU A 50 12.60 -2.58 1.37
CA GLU A 50 12.30 -1.36 0.65
C GLU A 50 10.98 -1.55 -0.08
N VAL A 51 10.12 -0.54 -0.06
CA VAL A 51 8.82 -0.59 -0.71
C VAL A 51 8.71 0.57 -1.68
N HIS A 52 8.32 0.28 -2.91
CA HIS A 52 8.12 1.30 -3.93
C HIS A 52 6.66 1.28 -4.36
N ILE A 53 5.99 2.42 -4.22
CA ILE A 53 4.56 2.55 -4.49
C ILE A 53 4.37 3.56 -5.62
N ASN A 54 3.54 3.21 -6.58
CA ASN A 54 3.08 4.15 -7.60
C ASN A 54 1.56 4.13 -7.62
N SER A 55 0.96 5.28 -7.42
CA SER A 55 -0.50 5.42 -7.42
C SER A 55 -0.93 6.13 -8.70
N TYR A 56 -1.85 5.53 -9.42
CA TYR A 56 -2.35 6.05 -10.68
C TYR A 56 -3.78 6.53 -10.45
N LEU A 57 -4.04 7.82 -10.67
CA LEU A 57 -5.23 8.46 -10.15
C LEU A 57 -5.91 9.33 -11.19
N LYS A 58 -7.23 9.19 -11.31
CA LYS A 58 -8.03 10.11 -12.11
C LYS A 58 -8.06 11.49 -11.48
N ASN A 59 -8.10 11.54 -10.15
CA ASN A 59 -8.13 12.78 -9.37
C ASN A 59 -6.75 13.20 -8.89
N PHE A 60 -5.79 13.13 -9.79
CA PHE A 60 -4.38 13.35 -9.48
C PHE A 60 -4.13 14.66 -8.73
N LYS A 61 -4.78 15.74 -9.16
CA LYS A 61 -4.48 17.07 -8.63
C LYS A 61 -4.95 17.26 -7.19
N ILE A 62 -5.99 16.55 -6.79
CA ILE A 62 -6.60 16.78 -5.48
C ILE A 62 -6.30 15.69 -4.47
N THR A 63 -5.57 14.66 -4.88
CA THR A 63 -5.26 13.54 -3.98
C THR A 63 -3.90 13.75 -3.34
N ASP A 64 -3.87 13.70 -2.02
CA ASP A 64 -2.62 13.77 -1.27
C ASP A 64 -2.04 12.36 -1.17
N GLU A 65 -0.90 12.16 -1.81
CA GLU A 65 -0.24 10.87 -1.88
C GLU A 65 0.09 10.30 -0.49
N ALA A 66 0.54 11.15 0.41
CA ALA A 66 0.92 10.68 1.74
C ALA A 66 -0.25 10.02 2.47
N ASN A 67 -1.47 10.46 2.18
CA ASN A 67 -2.67 9.89 2.80
C ASN A 67 -3.01 8.50 2.26
N LEU A 68 -2.38 8.08 1.17
CA LEU A 68 -2.62 6.76 0.58
C LEU A 68 -1.66 5.70 1.12
N LEU A 69 -0.47 6.10 1.54
CA LEU A 69 0.59 5.17 1.90
C LEU A 69 0.23 4.27 3.07
N LYS A 70 -0.36 4.84 4.10
CA LYS A 70 -0.66 4.07 5.30
C LYS A 70 -1.58 2.89 4.98
N ALA A 71 -2.59 3.13 4.18
CA ALA A 71 -3.53 2.07 3.80
C ALA A 71 -2.85 0.99 2.98
N ILE A 72 -1.97 1.39 2.04
CA ILE A 72 -1.26 0.43 1.20
C ILE A 72 -0.31 -0.41 2.05
N PHE A 73 0.42 0.22 2.97
CA PHE A 73 1.32 -0.52 3.85
C PHE A 73 0.54 -1.51 4.71
N ASP A 74 -0.61 -1.10 5.25
CA ASP A 74 -1.47 -2.00 6.02
C ASP A 74 -1.90 -3.20 5.19
N ALA A 75 -2.22 -2.98 3.92
CA ALA A 75 -2.61 -4.08 3.04
C ALA A 75 -1.47 -5.07 2.80
N LEU A 76 -0.24 -4.56 2.68
CA LEU A 76 0.92 -5.43 2.50
C LEU A 76 1.18 -6.29 3.74
N VAL A 77 0.97 -5.73 4.92
CA VAL A 77 1.09 -6.48 6.16
C VAL A 77 -0.02 -7.52 6.26
N ASP A 78 -1.26 -7.12 5.97
CA ASP A 78 -2.41 -8.03 6.02
C ASP A 78 -2.22 -9.23 5.09
N ALA A 79 -1.66 -9.00 3.91
CA ALA A 79 -1.46 -10.06 2.92
C ALA A 79 -0.16 -10.84 3.14
N GLU A 80 0.56 -10.51 4.21
CA GLU A 80 1.79 -11.19 4.57
C GLU A 80 2.88 -11.09 3.49
N VAL A 81 2.92 -9.96 2.80
CA VAL A 81 4.02 -9.66 1.89
C VAL A 81 5.23 -9.19 2.70
N ILE A 82 4.96 -8.44 3.78
CA ILE A 82 5.99 -8.01 4.74
C ILE A 82 5.53 -8.39 6.14
N GLU A 83 6.46 -8.43 7.08
CA GLU A 83 6.13 -8.80 8.45
C GLU A 83 5.34 -7.72 9.17
N ASP A 84 5.78 -6.46 9.04
CA ASP A 84 5.19 -5.34 9.74
C ASP A 84 5.73 -4.08 9.05
N ASP A 85 4.95 -3.00 9.08
CA ASP A 85 5.37 -1.75 8.45
C ASP A 85 6.61 -1.14 9.13
N ARG A 86 6.89 -1.50 10.39
CA ARG A 86 8.10 -1.03 11.06
C ARG A 86 9.38 -1.54 10.41
N PHE A 87 9.29 -2.58 9.58
CA PHE A 87 10.45 -3.11 8.86
C PHE A 87 10.67 -2.44 7.52
N ILE A 88 9.85 -1.47 7.17
CA ILE A 88 10.07 -0.69 5.94
C ILE A 88 11.17 0.32 6.24
N LYS A 89 12.39 -0.02 5.81
CA LYS A 89 13.53 0.83 6.06
C LYS A 89 13.56 2.03 5.12
N ARG A 90 13.08 1.81 3.91
CA ARG A 90 13.12 2.82 2.87
C ARG A 90 11.91 2.64 1.97
N HIS A 91 11.33 3.73 1.53
CA HIS A 91 10.24 3.63 0.57
C HIS A 91 10.29 4.81 -0.39
N THR A 92 9.72 4.59 -1.58
CA THR A 92 9.46 5.67 -2.52
C THR A 92 7.98 5.63 -2.85
N SER A 93 7.42 6.80 -3.16
CA SER A 93 6.02 6.89 -3.49
C SER A 93 5.84 8.02 -4.49
N GLU A 94 5.15 7.71 -5.59
CA GLU A 94 4.83 8.70 -6.61
C GLU A 94 3.39 8.57 -6.99
N LYS A 95 2.75 9.69 -7.33
CA LYS A 95 1.42 9.65 -7.90
C LYS A 95 1.50 10.07 -9.36
N HIS A 96 0.62 9.48 -10.17
CA HIS A 96 0.60 9.70 -11.61
C HIS A 96 -0.82 9.98 -12.07
N GLU A 97 -0.95 10.89 -13.01
CA GLU A 97 -2.24 11.13 -13.63
C GLU A 97 -2.59 9.96 -14.55
N SER A 98 -3.83 9.49 -14.48
CA SER A 98 -4.22 8.30 -15.22
C SER A 98 -5.71 8.35 -15.52
N ASP A 99 -6.13 7.63 -16.57
CA ASP A 99 -7.54 7.46 -16.89
C ASP A 99 -8.23 6.44 -15.99
N GLU A 100 -7.45 5.66 -15.25
CA GLU A 100 -7.96 4.64 -14.34
C GLU A 100 -7.30 4.75 -12.99
N ASP A 101 -8.02 4.37 -11.93
CA ASP A 101 -7.48 4.36 -10.59
C ASP A 101 -6.92 2.98 -10.27
N TYR A 102 -5.64 2.92 -9.96
CA TYR A 102 -5.00 1.69 -9.49
C TYR A 102 -3.67 2.05 -8.83
N PHE A 103 -3.04 1.07 -8.22
CA PHE A 103 -1.69 1.29 -7.70
C PHE A 103 -0.82 0.07 -7.99
N THR A 104 0.50 0.31 -7.96
CA THR A 104 1.47 -0.77 -8.06
C THR A 104 2.35 -0.73 -6.82
N PHE A 105 2.87 -1.88 -6.46
CA PHE A 105 3.85 -1.96 -5.39
C PHE A 105 4.96 -2.91 -5.79
N GLU A 106 6.14 -2.62 -5.26
CA GLU A 106 7.28 -3.52 -5.38
C GLU A 106 7.96 -3.57 -4.03
N VAL A 107 8.21 -4.76 -3.51
CA VAL A 107 8.88 -4.95 -2.23
C VAL A 107 10.13 -5.77 -2.49
N VAL A 108 11.25 -5.25 -2.03
CA VAL A 108 12.53 -5.95 -2.16
C VAL A 108 13.21 -6.01 -0.79
N PRO A 109 13.97 -7.08 -0.52
CA PRO A 109 14.72 -7.12 0.73
C PRO A 109 15.73 -5.98 0.77
N CYS A 110 15.85 -5.35 1.93
CA CYS A 110 16.85 -4.32 2.09
C CYS A 110 18.16 -4.98 2.50
N LEU A 111 19.11 -4.98 1.58
CA LEU A 111 20.39 -5.63 1.81
C LEU A 111 21.38 -4.74 2.53
N CYS A 112 21.00 -3.52 2.85
CA CYS A 112 21.87 -2.61 3.61
C CYS A 112 22.08 -3.17 5.00
N LYS A 113 23.31 -3.42 5.34
CA LYS A 113 23.61 -3.85 6.70
C LYS A 113 23.51 -2.66 7.62
N GLU A 114 22.82 -2.85 8.72
CA GLU A 114 22.70 -1.84 9.75
C GLU A 114 23.87 -1.95 10.69
N LEU A 115 24.57 -0.89 10.89
CA LEU A 115 25.71 -0.89 11.81
C LEU A 115 25.42 -0.02 13.01
#